data_8c47cea3e6ad637e55f490064d5d5dcf
#
_entry.id   8c47cea3e6ad637e55f490064d5d5dcf
#
_cell.length_a   1.000
_cell.length_b   1.000
_cell.length_c   1.000
_cell.angle_alpha   90.00
_cell.angle_beta   90.00
_cell.angle_gamma   90.00
#
_symmetry.space_group_name_H-M   'P 1'
#
loop_
_entity.id
_entity.type
_entity.pdbx_description
1 polymer ?
#
loop_
_entity_poly.entity_id
_entity_poly.type
_entity_poly.pdbx_seq_one_letter_code
_entity_poly.pdbx_strand_id
1 'polypeptide(L)'
;VTTGKLATSSVTSVKVGTEFTTANALTAAATIDVDYTAAQVFTLTPNANTTLNITNAVIGVSKVIVVTGAGGTNTVGFTVGGSAGTFNRISGTYDDTAAAKNFIQITCVGATEFWYTISQIAT
;
A
#
# COMPACT_ATOMS: atom_id res chain seq x y z
N VAL A 1 -8.58 2.24 29.29
CA VAL A 1 -8.22 3.63 29.03
C VAL A 1 -9.46 4.42 28.68
N THR A 2 -9.68 5.51 29.36
CA THR A 2 -10.77 6.42 29.06
C THR A 2 -10.33 7.45 28.00
N THR A 3 -11.30 7.97 27.25
CA THR A 3 -11.07 8.99 26.22
C THR A 3 -10.35 10.21 26.80
N GLY A 4 -9.27 10.64 26.15
CA GLY A 4 -8.54 11.85 26.52
C GLY A 4 -7.68 11.76 27.75
N LYS A 5 -7.47 10.57 28.31
CA LYS A 5 -6.73 10.36 29.54
C LYS A 5 -5.34 9.76 29.35
N LEU A 6 -4.71 9.99 28.23
CA LEU A 6 -3.34 9.55 27.99
C LEU A 6 -2.35 10.52 28.64
N ALA A 7 -1.46 10.02 29.51
CA ALA A 7 -0.39 10.80 30.09
C ALA A 7 0.69 11.09 29.02
N THR A 8 1.50 12.11 29.28
CA THR A 8 2.65 12.42 28.42
C THR A 8 3.55 11.20 28.28
N SER A 9 3.96 10.89 27.05
CA SER A 9 4.79 9.74 26.70
C SER A 9 4.17 8.37 27.01
N SER A 10 2.84 8.31 27.23
CA SER A 10 2.16 7.04 27.48
C SER A 10 2.02 6.19 26.21
N VAL A 11 2.07 6.80 25.02
CA VAL A 11 2.04 6.09 23.74
C VAL A 11 3.45 6.08 23.15
N THR A 12 4.02 4.90 23.00
CA THR A 12 5.36 4.70 22.41
C THR A 12 5.23 3.80 21.19
N SER A 13 6.29 3.69 20.39
CA SER A 13 6.29 2.81 19.22
C SER A 13 5.89 1.37 19.56
N VAL A 14 6.27 0.88 20.73
CA VAL A 14 5.90 -0.46 21.21
C VAL A 14 4.40 -0.58 21.45
N LYS A 15 3.76 0.51 21.89
CA LYS A 15 2.32 0.52 22.19
C LYS A 15 1.46 0.80 20.98
N VAL A 16 2.03 1.33 19.91
CA VAL A 16 1.30 1.65 18.68
C VAL A 16 1.04 0.41 17.82
N GLY A 17 1.85 -0.64 17.99
CA GLY A 17 1.71 -1.90 17.27
C GLY A 17 2.49 -1.93 15.95
N THR A 18 2.54 -3.12 15.35
CA THR A 18 3.37 -3.40 14.18
C THR A 18 2.91 -2.65 12.93
N GLU A 19 1.63 -2.32 12.85
CA GLU A 19 1.11 -1.51 11.73
C GLU A 19 1.91 -0.22 11.55
N PHE A 20 2.37 0.39 12.64
CA PHE A 20 3.03 1.69 12.61
C PHE A 20 4.55 1.62 12.78
N THR A 21 5.11 0.44 12.96
CA THR A 21 6.54 0.28 13.32
C THR A 21 7.32 -0.62 12.39
N THR A 22 6.66 -1.38 11.49
CA THR A 22 7.34 -2.31 10.59
C THR A 22 6.81 -2.18 9.17
N ALA A 23 7.66 -2.49 8.18
CA ALA A 23 7.25 -2.67 6.80
C ALA A 23 6.81 -4.11 6.59
N ASN A 24 5.84 -4.32 5.70
CA ASN A 24 5.34 -5.66 5.34
C ASN A 24 5.83 -6.02 3.95
N ALA A 25 6.66 -7.06 3.85
CA ALA A 25 7.10 -7.59 2.57
C ALA A 25 6.02 -8.54 2.02
N LEU A 26 5.43 -8.16 0.89
CA LEU A 26 4.40 -8.95 0.22
C LEU A 26 5.05 -10.07 -0.59
N THR A 27 4.41 -11.24 -0.59
CA THR A 27 4.86 -12.38 -1.41
C THR A 27 4.26 -12.26 -2.80
N ALA A 28 5.10 -12.35 -3.85
CA ALA A 28 4.67 -12.23 -5.23
C ALA A 28 3.63 -13.30 -5.61
N ALA A 29 2.53 -12.87 -6.22
CA ALA A 29 1.45 -13.72 -6.69
C ALA A 29 0.60 -12.93 -7.69
N ALA A 30 -0.31 -13.60 -8.39
CA ALA A 30 -1.23 -12.92 -9.30
C ALA A 30 -2.20 -11.98 -8.58
N THR A 31 -2.64 -12.36 -7.38
CA THR A 31 -3.47 -11.52 -6.50
C THR A 31 -2.84 -11.52 -5.11
N ILE A 32 -2.67 -10.35 -4.55
CA ILE A 32 -2.00 -10.16 -3.26
C ILE A 32 -2.88 -9.27 -2.39
N ASP A 33 -3.17 -9.71 -1.17
CA ASP A 33 -3.90 -8.88 -0.21
C ASP A 33 -2.97 -7.84 0.41
N VAL A 34 -3.39 -6.60 0.38
CA VAL A 34 -2.75 -5.49 1.08
C VAL A 34 -3.64 -5.11 2.25
N ASP A 35 -3.31 -5.63 3.41
CA ASP A 35 -4.09 -5.41 4.62
C ASP A 35 -3.68 -4.09 5.26
N TYR A 36 -4.60 -3.12 5.26
CA TYR A 36 -4.34 -1.79 5.84
C TYR A 36 -4.00 -1.82 7.33
N THR A 37 -4.32 -2.92 8.04
CA THR A 37 -3.98 -3.04 9.45
C THR A 37 -2.60 -3.65 9.70
N ALA A 38 -1.91 -4.12 8.65
CA ALA A 38 -0.65 -4.84 8.80
C ALA A 38 0.57 -3.91 8.88
N ALA A 39 0.60 -2.82 8.12
CA ALA A 39 1.74 -1.91 8.06
C ALA A 39 1.35 -0.55 7.46
N GLN A 40 2.25 0.42 7.50
CA GLN A 40 2.14 1.67 6.75
C GLN A 40 2.83 1.57 5.40
N VAL A 41 3.87 0.74 5.30
CA VAL A 41 4.66 0.54 4.09
C VAL A 41 4.65 -0.93 3.72
N PHE A 42 4.34 -1.20 2.45
CA PHE A 42 4.38 -2.54 1.87
C PHE A 42 5.44 -2.58 0.77
N THR A 43 6.13 -3.69 0.62
CA THR A 43 7.13 -3.87 -0.43
C THR A 43 6.81 -5.09 -1.27
N LEU A 44 7.11 -5.03 -2.58
CA LEU A 44 6.80 -6.10 -3.51
C LEU A 44 7.75 -6.07 -4.70
N THR A 45 8.16 -7.26 -5.16
CA THR A 45 8.73 -7.45 -6.50
C THR A 45 7.83 -8.45 -7.21
N PRO A 46 7.06 -8.04 -8.23
CA PRO A 46 6.13 -8.94 -8.91
C PRO A 46 6.88 -10.00 -9.73
N ASN A 47 6.23 -11.14 -9.92
CA ASN A 47 6.70 -12.19 -10.85
C ASN A 47 5.72 -12.44 -11.99
N ALA A 48 4.64 -11.70 -12.05
CA ALA A 48 3.57 -11.77 -13.05
C ALA A 48 2.73 -10.50 -12.99
N ASN A 49 1.75 -10.35 -13.88
CA ASN A 49 0.73 -9.33 -13.73
C ASN A 49 0.08 -9.49 -12.36
N THR A 50 0.01 -8.42 -11.60
CA THR A 50 -0.39 -8.46 -10.19
C THR A 50 -1.58 -7.58 -9.94
N THR A 51 -2.54 -8.09 -9.17
CA THR A 51 -3.64 -7.33 -8.61
C THR A 51 -3.42 -7.20 -7.11
N LEU A 52 -3.36 -5.97 -6.63
CA LEU A 52 -3.26 -5.65 -5.20
C LEU A 52 -4.68 -5.47 -4.66
N ASN A 53 -5.11 -6.40 -3.83
CA ASN A 53 -6.44 -6.40 -3.25
C ASN A 53 -6.40 -5.74 -1.88
N ILE A 54 -6.99 -4.56 -1.77
CA ILE A 54 -6.99 -3.80 -0.52
C ILE A 54 -8.00 -4.41 0.45
N THR A 55 -7.58 -4.68 1.66
CA THR A 55 -8.45 -5.16 2.74
C THR A 55 -8.34 -4.27 3.96
N ASN A 56 -9.41 -4.23 4.78
CA ASN A 56 -9.48 -3.45 6.01
C ASN A 56 -9.18 -1.97 5.83
N ALA A 57 -9.55 -1.40 4.68
CA ALA A 57 -9.34 0.02 4.41
C ALA A 57 -10.17 0.89 5.34
N VAL A 58 -9.61 2.03 5.72
CA VAL A 58 -10.27 3.03 6.55
C VAL A 58 -10.21 4.37 5.81
N ILE A 59 -11.36 5.03 5.67
CA ILE A 59 -11.46 6.33 5.01
C ILE A 59 -10.50 7.32 5.67
N GLY A 60 -9.71 8.01 4.84
CA GLY A 60 -8.72 9.00 5.28
C GLY A 60 -7.34 8.42 5.53
N VAL A 61 -7.17 7.09 5.52
CA VAL A 61 -5.87 6.46 5.76
C VAL A 61 -5.11 6.29 4.45
N SER A 62 -3.85 6.73 4.44
CA SER A 62 -2.92 6.56 3.33
C SER A 62 -1.90 5.47 3.65
N LYS A 63 -1.53 4.70 2.63
CA LYS A 63 -0.47 3.71 2.72
C LYS A 63 0.53 3.93 1.59
N VAL A 64 1.73 3.37 1.76
CA VAL A 64 2.78 3.39 0.76
C VAL A 64 3.05 1.97 0.31
N ILE A 65 3.10 1.75 -1.00
CA ILE A 65 3.49 0.46 -1.58
C ILE A 65 4.70 0.71 -2.48
N VAL A 66 5.83 0.12 -2.12
CA VAL A 66 7.06 0.20 -2.93
C VAL A 66 7.13 -1.05 -3.79
N VAL A 67 6.98 -0.88 -5.10
CA VAL A 67 7.03 -2.00 -6.05
C VAL A 67 8.32 -1.89 -6.86
N THR A 68 9.15 -2.92 -6.76
CA THR A 68 10.40 -3.01 -7.55
C THR A 68 10.10 -3.70 -8.86
N GLY A 69 10.43 -3.07 -9.98
CA GLY A 69 10.23 -3.62 -11.31
C GLY A 69 10.98 -4.94 -11.50
N ALA A 70 10.34 -5.88 -12.20
CA ALA A 70 10.87 -7.24 -12.41
C ALA A 70 11.63 -7.40 -13.72
N GLY A 71 11.62 -6.40 -14.59
CA GLY A 71 12.33 -6.44 -15.87
C GLY A 71 11.53 -7.03 -17.01
N GLY A 72 10.21 -7.07 -16.88
CA GLY A 72 9.32 -7.58 -17.91
C GLY A 72 8.32 -6.53 -18.39
N THR A 73 7.10 -6.97 -18.61
CA THR A 73 5.98 -6.13 -18.99
C THR A 73 4.79 -6.36 -18.05
N ASN A 74 5.08 -6.65 -16.79
CA ASN A 74 4.05 -6.90 -15.81
C ASN A 74 3.27 -5.63 -15.49
N THR A 75 1.99 -5.82 -15.17
CA THR A 75 1.10 -4.73 -14.76
C THR A 75 0.78 -4.85 -13.28
N VAL A 76 0.46 -3.72 -12.67
CA VAL A 76 -0.04 -3.66 -11.29
C VAL A 76 -1.40 -2.98 -11.31
N GLY A 77 -2.41 -3.70 -10.85
CA GLY A 77 -3.78 -3.20 -10.72
C GLY A 77 -4.26 -3.29 -9.27
N PHE A 78 -5.49 -2.82 -9.04
CA PHE A 78 -6.05 -2.76 -7.69
C PHE A 78 -7.48 -3.30 -7.68
N THR A 79 -7.84 -3.93 -6.55
CA THR A 79 -9.22 -4.26 -6.17
C THR A 79 -9.38 -3.95 -4.68
N VAL A 80 -10.61 -3.94 -4.21
CA VAL A 80 -10.93 -3.75 -2.79
C VAL A 80 -11.93 -4.81 -2.33
N GLY A 81 -11.55 -5.58 -1.29
CA GLY A 81 -12.40 -6.64 -0.77
C GLY A 81 -12.83 -7.67 -1.82
N GLY A 82 -11.97 -7.92 -2.81
CA GLY A 82 -12.26 -8.83 -3.92
C GLY A 82 -13.13 -8.25 -5.02
N SER A 83 -13.50 -6.97 -4.96
CA SER A 83 -14.34 -6.28 -5.95
C SER A 83 -13.55 -5.20 -6.67
N ALA A 84 -14.05 -4.74 -7.83
CA ALA A 84 -13.35 -3.76 -8.66
C ALA A 84 -13.09 -2.43 -7.94
N GLY A 85 -14.05 -1.91 -7.19
CA GLY A 85 -13.91 -0.60 -6.55
C GLY A 85 -13.70 0.52 -7.54
N THR A 86 -13.29 1.68 -7.04
CA THR A 86 -12.93 2.84 -7.85
C THR A 86 -11.51 3.28 -7.46
N PHE A 87 -10.57 3.18 -8.39
CA PHE A 87 -9.18 3.55 -8.17
C PHE A 87 -8.81 4.65 -9.14
N ASN A 88 -8.71 5.88 -8.65
CA ASN A 88 -8.40 7.07 -9.46
C ASN A 88 -6.90 7.36 -9.36
N ARG A 89 -6.20 7.20 -10.49
CA ARG A 89 -4.78 7.53 -10.57
C ARG A 89 -4.65 9.04 -10.80
N ILE A 90 -3.99 9.71 -9.86
CA ILE A 90 -3.75 11.15 -9.97
C ILE A 90 -2.61 11.43 -10.96
N SER A 91 -1.50 10.68 -10.86
CA SER A 91 -0.34 10.89 -11.72
C SER A 91 0.58 9.68 -11.72
N GLY A 92 1.45 9.61 -12.72
CA GLY A 92 2.48 8.60 -12.85
C GLY A 92 1.97 7.29 -13.44
N THR A 93 2.90 6.43 -13.81
CA THR A 93 2.64 5.09 -14.33
C THR A 93 3.63 4.11 -13.70
N TYR A 94 3.22 2.84 -13.59
CA TYR A 94 4.11 1.79 -13.10
C TYR A 94 5.20 1.51 -14.14
N ASP A 95 6.44 1.45 -13.67
CA ASP A 95 7.61 1.09 -14.48
C ASP A 95 8.12 -0.28 -14.03
N ASP A 96 7.97 -1.29 -14.90
CA ASP A 96 8.42 -2.65 -14.63
C ASP A 96 9.86 -2.92 -15.06
N THR A 97 10.62 -1.90 -15.48
CA THR A 97 12.05 -2.06 -15.77
C THR A 97 12.75 -2.67 -14.57
N ALA A 98 13.67 -3.61 -14.82
CA ALA A 98 14.36 -4.32 -13.75
C ALA A 98 14.98 -3.35 -12.73
N ALA A 99 14.68 -3.60 -11.47
CA ALA A 99 15.13 -2.81 -10.31
C ALA A 99 14.56 -1.38 -10.22
N ALA A 100 13.69 -0.96 -11.13
CA ALA A 100 13.02 0.35 -11.01
C ALA A 100 12.18 0.39 -9.72
N LYS A 101 12.33 1.46 -8.95
CA LYS A 101 11.60 1.62 -7.69
C LYS A 101 10.39 2.50 -7.93
N ASN A 102 9.20 1.92 -7.78
CA ASN A 102 7.92 2.61 -7.89
C ASN A 102 7.38 2.88 -6.49
N PHE A 103 7.14 4.14 -6.21
CA PHE A 103 6.59 4.60 -4.92
C PHE A 103 5.12 4.92 -5.14
N ILE A 104 4.25 4.04 -4.66
CA ILE A 104 2.80 4.20 -4.79
C ILE A 104 2.26 4.73 -3.47
N GLN A 105 1.66 5.92 -3.52
CA GLN A 105 0.92 6.47 -2.39
C GLN A 105 -0.56 6.33 -2.69
N ILE A 106 -1.30 5.66 -1.82
CA ILE A 106 -2.71 5.35 -2.01
C ILE A 106 -3.50 5.75 -0.77
N THR A 107 -4.58 6.50 -0.97
CA THR A 107 -5.45 6.99 0.10
C THR A 107 -6.85 6.47 -0.13
N CYS A 108 -7.46 5.93 0.93
CA CYS A 108 -8.87 5.57 0.95
C CYS A 108 -9.70 6.83 1.14
N VAL A 109 -10.50 7.20 0.14
CA VAL A 109 -11.31 8.43 0.18
C VAL A 109 -12.81 8.13 0.29
N GLY A 110 -13.21 6.88 0.13
CA GLY A 110 -14.59 6.42 0.26
C GLY A 110 -14.62 4.95 0.60
N ALA A 111 -15.80 4.37 0.80
CA ALA A 111 -15.95 2.96 1.21
C ALA A 111 -15.24 1.99 0.26
N THR A 112 -15.25 2.28 -1.06
CA THR A 112 -14.60 1.46 -2.08
C THR A 112 -13.84 2.34 -3.08
N GLU A 113 -13.50 3.56 -2.69
CA GLU A 113 -12.84 4.52 -3.56
C GLU A 113 -11.47 4.90 -3.00
N PHE A 114 -10.47 4.90 -3.89
CA PHE A 114 -9.09 5.22 -3.57
C PHE A 114 -8.51 6.16 -4.63
N TRP A 115 -7.68 7.07 -4.19
CA TRP A 115 -6.89 7.92 -5.09
C TRP A 115 -5.41 7.61 -4.86
N TYR A 116 -4.64 7.53 -5.94
CA TYR A 116 -3.23 7.15 -5.82
C TYR A 116 -2.34 7.85 -6.84
N THR A 117 -1.05 7.91 -6.50
CA THR A 117 0.01 8.38 -7.37
C THR A 117 1.10 7.34 -7.46
N ILE A 118 1.83 7.33 -8.57
CA ILE A 118 3.01 6.47 -8.74
C ILE A 118 4.17 7.38 -9.12
N SER A 119 5.27 7.30 -8.36
CA SER A 119 6.50 8.02 -8.63
C SER A 119 7.66 7.04 -8.69
N GLN A 120 8.70 7.36 -9.42
CA GLN A 120 9.92 6.55 -9.45
C GLN A 120 11.08 7.30 -8.81
N ILE A 121 12.02 6.54 -8.22
CA ILE A 121 13.30 7.12 -7.82
C ILE A 121 14.06 7.50 -9.10
N ALA A 122 14.54 8.72 -9.16
CA ALA A 122 15.35 9.18 -10.28
C ALA A 122 16.67 8.39 -10.36
N THR A 123 17.09 8.07 -11.57
CA THR A 123 18.32 7.32 -11.83
C THR A 123 19.36 8.20 -12.52
#